data_87775c8578b6732313517dde98848f16
#
_entry.id   87775c8578b6732313517dde98848f16
#
_cell.length_a   1.000
_cell.length_b   1.000
_cell.length_c   1.000
_cell.angle_alpha   90.00
_cell.angle_beta   90.00
_cell.angle_gamma   90.00
#
_symmetry.space_group_name_H-M   'P 1'
#
loop_
_entity.id
_entity.type
_entity.pdbx_description
1 polymer ?
#
loop_
_entity_poly.entity_id
_entity_poly.type
_entity_poly.pdbx_seq_one_letter_code
_entity_poly.pdbx_strand_id
1 'polypeptide(L)'
;RDDDPVQMYLAMIADGTTQLIVGWRAGEAVACYHLTILHLVSPSTPIRAQVESVRVRADLRGQGIGAAMMRDAEDRARAADATLMQFTSNASRGDAHRFYERLGFKATHAGFKKDLIAR
;
A
#
# COMPACT_ATOMS: atom_id res chain seq x y z
N ARG A 1 -3.37 -14.31 20.32
CA ARG A 1 -2.92 -13.18 19.53
C ARG A 1 -3.66 -11.92 19.94
N ASP A 2 -2.95 -10.84 20.11
CA ASP A 2 -3.53 -9.55 20.47
C ASP A 2 -3.98 -8.81 19.20
N ASP A 3 -5.26 -8.45 19.16
CA ASP A 3 -5.86 -7.71 18.05
C ASP A 3 -6.01 -6.21 18.38
N ASP A 4 -5.37 -5.72 19.42
CA ASP A 4 -5.35 -4.31 19.75
C ASP A 4 -4.57 -3.54 18.66
N PRO A 5 -5.21 -2.59 17.93
CA PRO A 5 -4.54 -1.84 16.88
C PRO A 5 -3.30 -1.09 17.36
N VAL A 6 -3.27 -0.62 18.57
CA VAL A 6 -2.10 0.08 19.12
C VAL A 6 -0.92 -0.88 19.22
N GLN A 7 -1.14 -2.09 19.72
CA GLN A 7 -0.09 -3.09 19.85
C GLN A 7 0.39 -3.54 18.46
N MET A 8 -0.51 -3.69 17.51
CA MET A 8 -0.15 -3.99 16.12
C MET A 8 0.75 -2.91 15.52
N TYR A 9 0.41 -1.65 15.74
CA TYR A 9 1.19 -0.52 15.25
C TYR A 9 2.59 -0.49 15.89
N LEU A 10 2.67 -0.70 17.20
CA LEU A 10 3.96 -0.72 17.90
C LEU A 10 4.85 -1.87 17.41
N ALA A 11 4.27 -3.04 17.12
CA ALA A 11 5.01 -4.17 16.56
C ALA A 11 5.55 -3.83 15.17
N MET A 12 4.75 -3.17 14.33
CA MET A 12 5.17 -2.73 13.00
C MET A 12 6.35 -1.76 13.07
N ILE A 13 6.28 -0.78 13.98
CA ILE A 13 7.36 0.19 14.18
C ILE A 13 8.64 -0.52 14.66
N ALA A 14 8.50 -1.43 15.61
CA ALA A 14 9.64 -2.17 16.15
C ALA A 14 10.32 -3.02 15.07
N ASP A 15 9.56 -3.59 14.14
CA ASP A 15 10.10 -4.33 13.01
C ASP A 15 10.87 -3.43 12.04
N GLY A 16 10.40 -2.22 11.84
CA GLY A 16 11.11 -1.18 11.08
C GLY A 16 11.06 -1.30 9.57
N THR A 17 10.42 -2.32 8.99
CA THR A 17 10.40 -2.53 7.54
C THR A 17 9.20 -1.89 6.85
N THR A 18 8.14 -1.61 7.58
CA THR A 18 6.91 -1.04 7.03
C THR A 18 6.56 0.27 7.74
N GLN A 19 6.15 1.25 6.95
CA GLN A 19 5.69 2.53 7.45
C GLN A 19 4.18 2.64 7.24
N LEU A 20 3.48 3.20 8.23
CA LEU A 20 2.10 3.63 8.06
C LEU A 20 2.12 5.12 7.72
N ILE A 21 1.69 5.46 6.52
CA ILE A 21 1.61 6.83 6.04
C ILE A 21 0.18 7.32 6.21
N VAL A 22 0.01 8.45 6.85
CA VAL A 22 -1.32 9.02 7.13
C VAL A 22 -1.47 10.34 6.38
N GLY A 23 -2.56 10.48 5.65
CA GLY A 23 -2.94 11.72 4.97
C GLY A 23 -3.82 12.55 5.89
N TRP A 24 -3.50 13.83 6.01
CA TRP A 24 -4.24 14.77 6.85
C TRP A 24 -4.87 15.88 6.02
N ARG A 25 -6.09 16.26 6.40
CA ARG A 25 -6.78 17.42 5.83
C ARG A 25 -7.47 18.16 6.96
N ALA A 26 -7.19 19.46 7.08
CA ALA A 26 -7.79 20.32 8.11
C ALA A 26 -7.69 19.72 9.52
N GLY A 27 -6.53 19.13 9.85
CA GLY A 27 -6.28 18.56 11.17
C GLY A 27 -6.88 17.18 11.41
N GLU A 28 -7.49 16.57 10.39
CA GLU A 28 -8.09 15.24 10.53
C GLU A 28 -7.41 14.22 9.63
N ALA A 29 -7.26 13.00 10.12
CA ALA A 29 -6.76 11.89 9.33
C ALA A 29 -7.86 11.46 8.35
N VAL A 30 -7.56 11.51 7.05
CA VAL A 30 -8.57 11.22 6.01
C VAL A 30 -8.20 10.03 5.14
N ALA A 31 -6.93 9.60 5.18
CA ALA A 31 -6.46 8.49 4.36
C ALA A 31 -5.22 7.88 4.99
N CYS A 32 -4.90 6.66 4.60
CA CYS A 32 -3.65 6.02 5.00
C CYS A 32 -3.27 4.92 4.01
N TYR A 33 -2.02 4.52 4.07
CA TYR A 33 -1.54 3.32 3.39
C TYR A 33 -0.28 2.81 4.10
N HIS A 34 0.04 1.54 3.85
CA HIS A 34 1.28 0.93 4.33
C HIS A 34 2.29 0.91 3.19
N LEU A 35 3.53 1.30 3.49
CA LEU A 35 4.64 1.26 2.53
C LEU A 35 5.75 0.39 3.09
N THR A 36 6.15 -0.63 2.32
CA THR A 36 7.28 -1.49 2.65
C THR A 36 8.28 -1.41 1.52
N ILE A 37 9.55 -1.19 1.84
CA ILE A 37 10.64 -1.24 0.85
C ILE A 37 11.30 -2.60 0.98
N LEU A 38 11.26 -3.37 -0.11
CA LEU A 38 11.78 -4.73 -0.16
C LEU A 38 13.14 -4.72 -0.85
N HIS A 39 14.12 -5.36 -0.22
CA HIS A 39 15.45 -5.59 -0.80
C HIS A 39 15.58 -7.05 -1.17
N LEU A 40 15.73 -7.33 -2.45
CA LEU A 40 15.67 -8.70 -2.99
C LEU A 40 16.89 -8.99 -3.86
N VAL A 41 17.21 -10.27 -4.01
CA VAL A 41 18.20 -10.72 -5.00
C VAL A 41 17.45 -10.89 -6.32
N SER A 42 17.28 -9.79 -7.04
CA SER A 42 16.58 -9.73 -8.32
C SER A 42 17.28 -8.70 -9.20
N PRO A 43 18.02 -9.12 -10.25
CA PRO A 43 18.92 -8.22 -10.97
C PRO A 43 18.28 -6.96 -11.56
N SER A 44 17.06 -7.05 -12.09
CA SER A 44 16.41 -5.91 -12.70
C SER A 44 15.57 -5.09 -11.73
N THR A 45 15.13 -5.67 -10.63
CA THR A 45 14.27 -5.01 -9.63
C THR A 45 14.67 -5.38 -8.20
N PRO A 46 15.93 -5.03 -7.79
CA PRO A 46 16.41 -5.43 -6.47
C PRO A 46 15.71 -4.68 -5.33
N ILE A 47 15.21 -3.47 -5.59
CA ILE A 47 14.50 -2.67 -4.59
C ILE A 47 13.09 -2.43 -5.09
N ARG A 48 12.11 -2.91 -4.34
CA ARG A 48 10.70 -2.79 -4.69
C ARG A 48 9.95 -2.07 -3.58
N ALA A 49 8.97 -1.27 -3.97
CA ALA A 49 8.05 -0.67 -3.02
C ALA A 49 6.75 -1.47 -3.04
N GLN A 50 6.33 -1.94 -1.88
CA GLN A 50 5.06 -2.62 -1.70
C GLN A 50 4.09 -1.71 -0.99
N VAL A 51 2.92 -1.48 -1.59
CA VAL A 51 1.86 -0.67 -1.01
C VAL A 51 0.72 -1.59 -0.58
N GLU A 52 0.21 -1.38 0.62
CA GLU A 52 -0.89 -2.19 1.14
C GLU A 52 -1.91 -1.31 1.85
N SER A 53 -3.15 -1.79 1.84
CA SER A 53 -4.23 -1.21 2.63
C SER A 53 -4.42 0.28 2.40
N VAL A 54 -4.44 0.71 1.15
CA VAL A 54 -4.79 2.09 0.81
C VAL A 54 -6.24 2.32 1.19
N ARG A 55 -6.48 3.27 2.09
CA ARG A 55 -7.81 3.58 2.60
C ARG A 55 -8.06 5.07 2.57
N VAL A 56 -9.26 5.44 2.15
CA VAL A 56 -9.75 6.81 2.16
C VAL A 56 -11.05 6.82 2.96
N ARG A 57 -11.21 7.81 3.81
CA ARG A 57 -12.44 7.96 4.61
C ARG A 57 -13.65 7.94 3.68
N ALA A 58 -14.68 7.17 4.04
CA ALA A 58 -15.79 6.86 3.14
C ALA A 58 -16.51 8.09 2.57
N ASP A 59 -16.67 9.11 3.40
CA ASP A 59 -17.37 10.36 3.01
C ASP A 59 -16.53 11.25 2.09
N LEU A 60 -15.27 10.93 1.87
CA LEU A 60 -14.35 11.71 1.04
C LEU A 60 -13.91 10.97 -0.23
N ARG A 61 -14.50 9.82 -0.52
CA ARG A 61 -14.18 9.06 -1.73
C ARG A 61 -14.61 9.85 -2.97
N GLY A 62 -13.92 9.64 -4.07
CA GLY A 62 -14.22 10.31 -5.33
C GLY A 62 -13.68 11.74 -5.43
N GLN A 63 -12.82 12.17 -4.50
CA GLN A 63 -12.25 13.52 -4.48
C GLN A 63 -10.76 13.56 -4.81
N GLY A 64 -10.21 12.48 -5.35
CA GLY A 64 -8.81 12.42 -5.76
C GLY A 64 -7.82 12.12 -4.63
N ILE A 65 -8.29 11.82 -3.42
CA ILE A 65 -7.40 11.56 -2.27
C ILE A 65 -6.63 10.26 -2.48
N GLY A 66 -7.29 9.21 -2.97
CA GLY A 66 -6.62 7.94 -3.26
C GLY A 66 -5.49 8.10 -4.27
N ALA A 67 -5.73 8.86 -5.33
CA ALA A 67 -4.69 9.15 -6.32
C ALA A 67 -3.52 9.94 -5.70
N ALA A 68 -3.82 10.90 -4.82
CA ALA A 68 -2.79 11.65 -4.12
C ALA A 68 -1.94 10.75 -3.22
N MET A 69 -2.57 9.79 -2.52
CA MET A 69 -1.84 8.82 -1.70
C MET A 69 -0.93 7.94 -2.56
N MET A 70 -1.40 7.51 -3.72
CA MET A 70 -0.58 6.70 -4.62
C MET A 70 0.59 7.48 -5.21
N ARG A 71 0.41 8.77 -5.50
CA ARG A 71 1.52 9.63 -5.95
C ARG A 71 2.54 9.85 -4.83
N ASP A 72 2.09 10.03 -3.61
CA ASP A 72 2.97 10.13 -2.44
C ASP A 72 3.79 8.84 -2.27
N ALA A 73 3.14 7.70 -2.41
CA ALA A 73 3.83 6.40 -2.35
C ALA A 73 4.88 6.26 -3.43
N GLU A 74 4.58 6.71 -4.65
CA GLU A 74 5.54 6.68 -5.75
C GLU A 74 6.76 7.56 -5.45
N ASP A 75 6.54 8.77 -4.93
CA ASP A 75 7.63 9.68 -4.58
C ASP A 75 8.53 9.07 -3.50
N ARG A 76 7.93 8.45 -2.48
CA ARG A 76 8.69 7.76 -1.43
C ARG A 76 9.45 6.55 -1.95
N ALA A 77 8.83 5.80 -2.86
CA ALA A 77 9.48 4.67 -3.51
C ALA A 77 10.72 5.11 -4.28
N ARG A 78 10.61 6.17 -5.08
CA ARG A 78 11.73 6.71 -5.84
C ARG A 78 12.83 7.24 -4.92
N ALA A 79 12.46 7.88 -3.82
CA ALA A 79 13.44 8.36 -2.84
C ALA A 79 14.20 7.22 -2.17
N ALA A 80 13.63 6.03 -2.12
CA ALA A 80 14.26 4.82 -1.59
C ALA A 80 14.98 4.00 -2.68
N ASP A 81 15.13 4.56 -3.89
CA ASP A 81 15.74 3.91 -5.05
C ASP A 81 14.99 2.67 -5.55
N ALA A 82 13.70 2.56 -5.25
CA ALA A 82 12.88 1.49 -5.81
C ALA A 82 12.67 1.70 -7.30
N THR A 83 12.74 0.61 -8.05
CA THR A 83 12.53 0.62 -9.50
C THR A 83 11.19 0.02 -9.88
N LEU A 84 10.45 -0.52 -8.92
CA LEU A 84 9.16 -1.14 -9.12
C LEU A 84 8.26 -0.86 -7.92
N MET A 85 7.00 -0.54 -8.18
CA MET A 85 5.94 -0.51 -7.16
C MET A 85 4.97 -1.65 -7.43
N GLN A 86 4.53 -2.31 -6.38
CA GLN A 86 3.58 -3.41 -6.49
C GLN A 86 2.56 -3.37 -5.36
N PHE A 87 1.39 -3.91 -5.62
CA PHE A 87 0.35 -4.14 -4.63
C PHE A 87 -0.62 -5.18 -5.16
N THR A 88 -1.51 -5.66 -4.30
CA THR A 88 -2.59 -6.55 -4.70
C THR A 88 -3.92 -5.84 -4.56
N SER A 89 -4.83 -6.15 -5.48
CA SER A 89 -6.21 -5.68 -5.44
C SER A 89 -7.13 -6.88 -5.64
N ASN A 90 -8.33 -6.82 -5.07
CA ASN A 90 -9.30 -7.89 -5.27
C ASN A 90 -9.63 -8.00 -6.76
N ALA A 91 -9.45 -9.20 -7.31
CA ALA A 91 -9.63 -9.45 -8.74
C ALA A 91 -11.05 -9.17 -9.25
N SER A 92 -12.05 -9.20 -8.36
CA SER A 92 -13.45 -8.92 -8.72
C SER A 92 -13.78 -7.42 -8.77
N ARG A 93 -12.86 -6.53 -8.39
CA ARG A 93 -13.12 -5.08 -8.30
C ARG A 93 -12.65 -4.37 -9.56
N GLY A 94 -13.43 -4.52 -10.65
CA GLY A 94 -13.07 -3.94 -11.95
C GLY A 94 -12.88 -2.42 -11.94
N ASP A 95 -13.69 -1.66 -11.15
CA ASP A 95 -13.54 -0.21 -11.05
C ASP A 95 -12.21 0.19 -10.43
N ALA A 96 -11.78 -0.53 -9.40
CA ALA A 96 -10.48 -0.30 -8.79
C ALA A 96 -9.35 -0.59 -9.78
N HIS A 97 -9.46 -1.65 -10.56
CA HIS A 97 -8.46 -1.98 -11.58
C HIS A 97 -8.33 -0.86 -12.61
N ARG A 98 -9.44 -0.31 -13.10
CA ARG A 98 -9.40 0.81 -14.04
C ARG A 98 -8.75 2.05 -13.43
N PHE A 99 -9.02 2.32 -12.16
CA PHE A 99 -8.38 3.42 -11.44
C PHE A 99 -6.87 3.26 -11.40
N TYR A 100 -6.38 2.07 -11.04
CA TYR A 100 -4.94 1.81 -10.96
C TYR A 100 -4.28 1.84 -12.35
N GLU A 101 -4.96 1.34 -13.37
CA GLU A 101 -4.42 1.40 -14.73
C GLU A 101 -4.23 2.83 -15.21
N ARG A 102 -5.16 3.74 -14.86
CA ARG A 102 -4.99 5.17 -15.16
C ARG A 102 -3.79 5.79 -14.47
N LEU A 103 -3.36 5.24 -13.35
CA LEU A 103 -2.16 5.68 -12.64
C LEU A 103 -0.88 5.03 -13.16
N GLY A 104 -0.97 4.21 -14.20
CA GLY A 104 0.18 3.58 -14.83
C GLY A 104 0.50 2.17 -14.35
N PHE A 105 -0.33 1.59 -13.50
CA PHE A 105 -0.14 0.21 -13.05
C PHE A 105 -0.69 -0.77 -14.08
N LYS A 106 -0.06 -1.94 -14.15
CA LYS A 106 -0.48 -3.03 -15.04
C LYS A 106 -0.72 -4.28 -14.22
N ALA A 107 -1.85 -4.94 -14.46
CA ALA A 107 -2.19 -6.20 -13.79
C ALA A 107 -1.50 -7.34 -14.53
N THR A 108 -0.26 -7.63 -14.14
CA THR A 108 0.60 -8.60 -14.84
C THR A 108 0.72 -9.94 -14.12
N HIS A 109 0.34 -10.00 -12.85
CA HIS A 109 0.54 -11.18 -12.00
C HIS A 109 -0.72 -11.49 -11.22
N ALA A 110 -0.98 -12.77 -10.98
CA ALA A 110 -2.04 -13.22 -10.08
C ALA A 110 -1.45 -13.43 -8.69
N GLY A 111 -2.17 -12.98 -7.67
CA GLY A 111 -1.79 -13.24 -6.28
C GLY A 111 -2.41 -14.54 -5.79
N PHE A 112 -1.66 -15.33 -5.05
CA PHE A 112 -2.15 -16.55 -4.42
C PHE A 112 -2.03 -16.40 -2.91
N LYS A 113 -3.08 -16.75 -2.20
CA LYS A 113 -3.12 -16.67 -0.74
C LYS A 113 -3.51 -18.01 -0.15
N LYS A 114 -2.85 -18.39 0.93
CA LYS A 114 -3.21 -19.58 1.70
C LYS A 114 -3.35 -19.18 3.16
N ASP A 115 -4.51 -19.43 3.72
CA ASP A 115 -4.73 -19.17 5.14
C ASP A 115 -3.94 -20.19 5.95
N LEU A 116 -3.11 -19.70 6.87
CA LEU A 116 -2.28 -20.56 7.72
C LEU A 116 -2.91 -20.87 9.07
N ILE A 117 -4.11 -20.31 9.32
CA ILE A 117 -4.85 -20.54 10.56
C ILE A 117 -5.88 -21.63 10.28
N ALA A 118 -5.89 -22.68 11.10
CA ALA A 118 -6.93 -23.73 11.02
C ALA A 118 -8.27 -23.13 11.46
N ARG A 119 -9.32 -23.34 10.68
CA ARG A 119 -10.66 -22.82 10.94
C ARG A 119 -11.71 -23.93 10.98
#